data_f1a02e48d114bea2899a378d47ae546b
#
_entry.id   f1a02e48d114bea2899a378d47ae546b
#
_cell.length_a   1.000
_cell.length_b   1.000
_cell.length_c   1.000
_cell.angle_alpha   90.00
_cell.angle_beta   90.00
_cell.angle_gamma   90.00
#
_symmetry.space_group_name_H-M   'P 1'
#
loop_
_entity.id
_entity.type
_entity.pdbx_description
1 polymer ?
#
loop_
_entity_poly.entity_id
_entity_poly.type
_entity_poly.pdbx_seq_one_letter_code
_entity_poly.pdbx_strand_id
1 'polypeptide(L)'
;MTALPIADRVVSRRTFVKRIAAGAAAVTAAREFGFPALARAQKTLVVCGWGGTTTAAQREAYFRPFEKETGIKLIEASPTNYPKLKAMVDSGNVEWDVVDTADRMIFSGIRENLFEKLDLRAIDVKKIDPRYVIDVGVGHKAWSTLLSYSTRKYTSGNHPKTWAEFYDVQKFPAVRCMRAAAFDNLEIALMADGVPFDKIYPIDVDRAFKVMSRIKPHVRVWWTVDAQPVQLLTDGEIDLTTLSAARIIALRDKEGAKADCEWNQGIVHMDWWTVPRGAKNKEGAMQFINYVLQAKPQAAMSNQVPFGPTNRDALGLLEPQVLKNLPTSPDNLKRQLVSDRNWYAENLTKAEERMKAWLLS
;
A
#
# COMPACT_ATOMS: atom_id res chain seq x y z
N MET A 1 -64.55 25.85 -12.85
CA MET A 1 -63.72 26.90 -12.29
C MET A 1 -64.26 27.24 -10.92
N THR A 2 -63.67 26.67 -9.87
CA THR A 2 -64.00 27.05 -8.49
C THR A 2 -62.73 26.82 -7.64
N ALA A 3 -62.16 27.93 -7.22
CA ALA A 3 -60.94 27.96 -6.39
C ALA A 3 -61.31 27.62 -4.93
N LEU A 4 -60.53 26.76 -4.30
CA LEU A 4 -60.58 26.47 -2.85
C LEU A 4 -59.69 27.45 -2.10
N PRO A 5 -60.11 27.97 -0.92
CA PRO A 5 -59.34 28.93 -0.17
C PRO A 5 -58.32 28.25 0.74
N ILE A 6 -57.11 28.84 0.77
CA ILE A 6 -56.02 28.49 1.69
C ILE A 6 -56.39 29.07 3.07
N ALA A 7 -56.59 28.20 4.07
CA ALA A 7 -56.82 28.61 5.45
C ALA A 7 -55.48 28.72 6.18
N ASP A 8 -55.06 29.96 6.47
CA ASP A 8 -53.96 30.29 7.38
C ASP A 8 -54.32 29.86 8.82
N ARG A 9 -53.70 28.78 9.30
CA ARG A 9 -53.76 28.41 10.73
C ARG A 9 -52.62 29.07 11.50
N VAL A 10 -52.87 30.26 11.99
CA VAL A 10 -52.01 30.89 12.98
C VAL A 10 -52.08 30.11 14.30
N VAL A 11 -50.99 29.40 14.64
CA VAL A 11 -50.90 28.69 15.93
C VAL A 11 -50.66 29.69 17.05
N SER A 12 -51.56 29.78 18.03
CA SER A 12 -51.47 30.73 19.13
C SER A 12 -50.24 30.42 20.03
N ARG A 13 -49.66 31.49 20.62
CA ARG A 13 -48.49 31.37 21.56
C ARG A 13 -48.77 30.39 22.71
N ARG A 14 -49.99 30.27 23.18
CA ARG A 14 -50.36 29.31 24.24
C ARG A 14 -50.28 27.84 23.80
N THR A 15 -50.57 27.52 22.54
CA THR A 15 -50.47 26.15 21.99
C THR A 15 -49.03 25.76 21.76
N PHE A 16 -48.14 26.71 21.41
CA PHE A 16 -46.72 26.50 21.25
C PHE A 16 -46.03 26.20 22.58
N VAL A 17 -46.34 26.97 23.64
CA VAL A 17 -45.77 26.74 24.97
C VAL A 17 -46.21 25.38 25.57
N LYS A 18 -47.47 24.97 25.37
CA LYS A 18 -47.94 23.67 25.83
C LYS A 18 -47.24 22.48 25.11
N ARG A 19 -46.86 22.64 23.85
CA ARG A 19 -46.11 21.60 23.12
C ARG A 19 -44.66 21.51 23.56
N ILE A 20 -44.02 22.63 23.99
CA ILE A 20 -42.66 22.61 24.54
C ILE A 20 -42.64 21.97 25.93
N ALA A 21 -43.66 22.25 26.78
CA ALA A 21 -43.79 21.65 28.10
C ALA A 21 -44.04 20.13 28.05
N ALA A 22 -44.79 19.64 27.07
CA ALA A 22 -45.01 18.20 26.86
C ALA A 22 -43.75 17.51 26.34
N GLY A 23 -42.89 18.20 25.54
CA GLY A 23 -41.62 17.67 25.09
C GLY A 23 -40.57 17.56 26.22
N ALA A 24 -40.56 18.53 27.14
CA ALA A 24 -39.65 18.51 28.29
C ALA A 24 -40.02 17.42 29.33
N ALA A 25 -41.33 17.15 29.53
CA ALA A 25 -41.78 16.08 30.43
C ALA A 25 -41.48 14.68 29.88
N ALA A 26 -41.49 14.49 28.56
CA ALA A 26 -41.12 13.22 27.94
C ALA A 26 -39.63 12.90 28.06
N VAL A 27 -38.75 13.92 28.07
CA VAL A 27 -37.31 13.72 28.25
C VAL A 27 -36.95 13.40 29.71
N THR A 28 -37.70 13.91 30.72
CA THR A 28 -37.49 13.56 32.11
C THR A 28 -38.03 12.18 32.48
N ALA A 29 -39.17 11.75 31.91
CA ALA A 29 -39.72 10.42 32.13
C ALA A 29 -38.81 9.29 31.53
N ALA A 30 -38.10 9.57 30.45
CA ALA A 30 -37.16 8.61 29.84
C ALA A 30 -35.91 8.35 30.70
N ARG A 31 -35.63 9.23 31.69
CA ARG A 31 -34.51 9.01 32.66
C ARG A 31 -34.87 8.07 33.82
N GLU A 32 -36.15 7.96 34.15
CA GLU A 32 -36.57 7.10 35.27
C GLU A 32 -36.90 5.65 34.87
N PHE A 33 -37.04 5.36 33.58
CA PHE A 33 -37.37 4.04 33.08
C PHE A 33 -36.22 3.27 32.48
N GLY A 34 -34.96 3.62 32.79
CA GLY A 34 -33.78 2.78 32.51
C GLY A 34 -33.68 2.29 31.08
N PHE A 35 -34.22 3.00 30.08
CA PHE A 35 -33.92 2.71 28.69
C PHE A 35 -32.44 3.05 28.41
N PRO A 36 -31.61 2.11 27.95
CA PRO A 36 -30.29 2.47 27.47
C PRO A 36 -30.44 3.18 26.11
N ALA A 37 -30.96 4.42 26.15
CA ALA A 37 -30.99 5.29 24.98
C ALA A 37 -29.66 6.01 24.84
N LEU A 38 -28.61 5.26 24.68
CA LEU A 38 -27.47 5.70 23.92
C LEU A 38 -27.55 4.90 22.62
N ALA A 39 -28.25 5.45 21.63
CA ALA A 39 -27.87 5.18 20.26
C ALA A 39 -26.35 5.46 20.22
N ARG A 40 -25.56 4.40 20.30
CA ARG A 40 -24.11 4.43 20.14
C ARG A 40 -23.91 5.13 18.81
N ALA A 41 -23.46 6.40 18.83
CA ALA A 41 -23.14 7.11 17.60
C ALA A 41 -22.37 6.14 16.74
N GLN A 42 -22.83 5.90 15.51
CA GLN A 42 -22.22 4.91 14.63
C GLN A 42 -20.75 5.31 14.50
N LYS A 43 -19.86 4.55 15.12
CA LYS A 43 -18.44 4.87 15.11
C LYS A 43 -18.00 4.78 13.68
N THR A 44 -17.50 5.86 13.13
CA THR A 44 -16.89 5.89 11.80
C THR A 44 -15.38 5.86 11.91
N LEU A 45 -14.71 5.27 10.93
CA LEU A 45 -13.27 5.23 10.83
C LEU A 45 -12.86 5.58 9.39
N VAL A 46 -12.03 6.60 9.22
CA VAL A 46 -11.53 7.01 7.91
C VAL A 46 -10.23 6.28 7.61
N VAL A 47 -10.26 5.42 6.59
CA VAL A 47 -9.11 4.61 6.15
C VAL A 47 -8.62 5.12 4.80
N CYS A 48 -7.38 5.62 4.75
CA CYS A 48 -6.75 6.10 3.52
C CYS A 48 -5.84 5.02 2.93
N GLY A 49 -6.09 4.66 1.68
CA GLY A 49 -5.32 3.68 0.92
C GLY A 49 -4.83 4.21 -0.43
N TRP A 50 -4.25 3.32 -1.22
CA TRP A 50 -3.63 3.67 -2.51
C TRP A 50 -4.63 3.93 -3.65
N GLY A 51 -5.88 3.49 -3.48
CA GLY A 51 -6.88 3.55 -4.55
C GLY A 51 -6.81 2.36 -5.52
N GLY A 52 -7.61 2.42 -6.58
CA GLY A 52 -7.63 1.44 -7.67
C GLY A 52 -7.89 0.00 -7.21
N THR A 53 -7.23 -0.96 -7.86
CA THR A 53 -7.38 -2.40 -7.60
C THR A 53 -6.97 -2.80 -6.19
N THR A 54 -6.00 -2.11 -5.59
CA THR A 54 -5.54 -2.36 -4.22
C THR A 54 -6.66 -2.07 -3.22
N THR A 55 -7.28 -0.88 -3.29
CA THR A 55 -8.38 -0.52 -2.40
C THR A 55 -9.63 -1.38 -2.67
N ALA A 56 -9.90 -1.75 -3.93
CA ALA A 56 -10.97 -2.68 -4.24
C ALA A 56 -10.76 -4.04 -3.55
N ALA A 57 -9.55 -4.58 -3.57
CA ALA A 57 -9.21 -5.82 -2.88
C ALA A 57 -9.29 -5.66 -1.35
N GLN A 58 -8.81 -4.55 -0.80
CA GLN A 58 -8.92 -4.24 0.64
C GLN A 58 -10.39 -4.15 1.08
N ARG A 59 -11.27 -3.60 0.24
CA ARG A 59 -12.71 -3.51 0.54
C ARG A 59 -13.33 -4.88 0.74
N GLU A 60 -13.02 -5.84 -0.12
CA GLU A 60 -13.54 -7.20 -0.02
C GLU A 60 -12.87 -8.01 1.10
N ALA A 61 -11.54 -7.89 1.24
CA ALA A 61 -10.77 -8.70 2.18
C ALA A 61 -10.81 -8.16 3.62
N TYR A 62 -10.89 -6.83 3.78
CA TYR A 62 -10.73 -6.15 5.07
C TYR A 62 -11.98 -5.35 5.48
N PHE A 63 -12.44 -4.41 4.62
CA PHE A 63 -13.36 -3.36 5.06
C PHE A 63 -14.76 -3.90 5.33
N ARG A 64 -15.38 -4.56 4.36
CA ARG A 64 -16.71 -5.14 4.52
C ARG A 64 -16.80 -6.18 5.65
N PRO A 65 -15.85 -7.13 5.77
CA PRO A 65 -15.84 -8.07 6.87
C PRO A 65 -15.66 -7.39 8.23
N PHE A 66 -14.77 -6.40 8.34
CA PHE A 66 -14.56 -5.61 9.55
C PHE A 66 -15.82 -4.84 9.97
N GLU A 67 -16.47 -4.14 9.03
CA GLU A 67 -17.74 -3.45 9.30
C GLU A 67 -18.82 -4.40 9.81
N LYS A 68 -18.92 -5.59 9.19
CA LYS A 68 -19.88 -6.63 9.58
C LYS A 68 -19.63 -7.16 10.99
N GLU A 69 -18.36 -7.35 11.35
CA GLU A 69 -17.98 -7.93 12.65
C GLU A 69 -18.08 -6.91 13.79
N THR A 70 -17.67 -5.66 13.53
CA THR A 70 -17.53 -4.64 14.58
C THR A 70 -18.66 -3.63 14.63
N GLY A 71 -19.42 -3.45 13.55
CA GLY A 71 -20.40 -2.38 13.39
C GLY A 71 -19.77 -0.99 13.20
N ILE A 72 -18.44 -0.87 13.07
CA ILE A 72 -17.75 0.38 12.78
C ILE A 72 -17.85 0.64 11.27
N LYS A 73 -18.39 1.79 10.89
CA LYS A 73 -18.54 2.19 9.49
C LYS A 73 -17.22 2.74 8.95
N LEU A 74 -16.71 2.17 7.85
CA LEU A 74 -15.49 2.66 7.20
C LEU A 74 -15.81 3.72 6.14
N ILE A 75 -15.03 4.79 6.16
CA ILE A 75 -15.03 5.84 5.13
C ILE A 75 -13.70 5.72 4.40
N GLU A 76 -13.76 5.39 3.10
CA GLU A 76 -12.58 5.23 2.28
C GLU A 76 -12.05 6.57 1.80
N ALA A 77 -10.74 6.78 1.93
CA ALA A 77 -10.01 7.89 1.33
C ALA A 77 -8.90 7.34 0.41
N SER A 78 -8.60 8.05 -0.67
CA SER A 78 -7.50 7.74 -1.60
C SER A 78 -7.18 8.93 -2.51
N PRO A 79 -6.01 8.96 -3.12
CA PRO A 79 -4.84 8.11 -2.84
C PRO A 79 -4.09 8.56 -1.59
N THR A 80 -3.33 7.63 -0.99
CA THR A 80 -2.33 8.00 0.02
C THR A 80 -1.34 9.00 -0.56
N ASN A 81 -1.18 10.13 0.11
CA ASN A 81 -0.37 11.26 -0.33
C ASN A 81 0.42 11.83 0.85
N TYR A 82 1.75 11.76 0.81
CA TYR A 82 2.61 12.20 1.90
C TYR A 82 2.52 13.72 2.19
N PRO A 83 2.58 14.62 1.20
CA PRO A 83 2.38 16.05 1.43
C PRO A 83 1.04 16.36 2.08
N LYS A 84 -0.06 15.71 1.68
CA LYS A 84 -1.38 15.89 2.30
C LYS A 84 -1.39 15.41 3.75
N LEU A 85 -0.81 14.23 4.03
CA LEU A 85 -0.68 13.69 5.39
C LEU A 85 0.07 14.68 6.29
N LYS A 86 1.21 15.19 5.82
CA LYS A 86 2.00 16.18 6.56
C LYS A 86 1.19 17.46 6.83
N ALA A 87 0.55 18.02 5.83
CA ALA A 87 -0.25 19.25 5.95
C ALA A 87 -1.40 19.09 6.97
N MET A 88 -2.08 17.94 6.97
CA MET A 88 -3.15 17.66 7.94
C MET A 88 -2.62 17.59 9.37
N VAL A 89 -1.49 16.93 9.58
CA VAL A 89 -0.88 16.83 10.93
C VAL A 89 -0.33 18.17 11.40
N ASP A 90 0.36 18.92 10.54
CA ASP A 90 0.93 20.23 10.87
C ASP A 90 -0.16 21.27 11.19
N SER A 91 -1.31 21.23 10.50
CA SER A 91 -2.43 22.12 10.76
C SER A 91 -3.33 21.68 11.93
N GLY A 92 -3.16 20.46 12.45
CA GLY A 92 -4.03 19.86 13.45
C GLY A 92 -5.42 19.48 12.93
N ASN A 93 -5.68 19.59 11.63
CA ASN A 93 -6.94 19.17 11.00
C ASN A 93 -6.81 17.81 10.32
N VAL A 94 -6.70 16.76 11.13
CA VAL A 94 -6.50 15.40 10.65
C VAL A 94 -7.84 14.77 10.24
N GLU A 95 -7.94 14.42 8.96
CA GLU A 95 -9.14 13.81 8.36
C GLU A 95 -9.07 12.28 8.33
N TRP A 96 -7.87 11.69 8.35
CA TRP A 96 -7.66 10.26 8.26
C TRP A 96 -7.37 9.65 9.63
N ASP A 97 -7.94 8.49 9.91
CA ASP A 97 -7.69 7.75 11.16
C ASP A 97 -6.62 6.66 10.96
N VAL A 98 -6.63 6.01 9.80
CA VAL A 98 -5.65 4.97 9.43
C VAL A 98 -5.13 5.24 8.03
N VAL A 99 -3.84 5.06 7.80
CA VAL A 99 -3.22 5.27 6.50
C VAL A 99 -2.35 4.07 6.11
N ASP A 100 -2.56 3.58 4.89
CA ASP A 100 -1.70 2.60 4.22
C ASP A 100 -0.47 3.34 3.64
N THR A 101 0.69 3.20 4.27
CA THR A 101 1.92 3.90 3.91
C THR A 101 2.99 2.94 3.41
N ALA A 102 3.78 3.36 2.40
CA ALA A 102 4.95 2.62 1.95
C ALA A 102 6.19 2.89 2.82
N ASP A 103 7.19 2.02 2.76
CA ASP A 103 8.47 2.14 3.48
C ASP A 103 9.05 3.56 3.44
N ARG A 104 9.13 4.18 2.25
CA ARG A 104 9.66 5.53 2.10
C ARG A 104 8.86 6.61 2.84
N MET A 105 7.55 6.40 3.01
CA MET A 105 6.68 7.37 3.68
C MET A 105 6.75 7.24 5.20
N ILE A 106 6.72 6.00 5.73
CA ILE A 106 6.69 5.79 7.17
C ILE A 106 7.96 6.30 7.84
N PHE A 107 9.14 6.06 7.24
CA PHE A 107 10.40 6.49 7.86
C PHE A 107 10.65 7.99 7.75
N SER A 108 10.20 8.63 6.67
CA SER A 108 10.16 10.10 6.62
C SER A 108 9.21 10.66 7.66
N GLY A 109 8.01 10.09 7.79
CA GLY A 109 7.01 10.53 8.76
C GLY A 109 7.40 10.32 10.23
N ILE A 110 8.23 9.31 10.53
CA ILE A 110 8.81 9.12 11.87
C ILE A 110 9.69 10.32 12.24
N ARG A 111 10.60 10.72 11.35
CA ARG A 111 11.48 11.87 11.57
C ARG A 111 10.72 13.18 11.73
N GLU A 112 9.63 13.32 11.01
CA GLU A 112 8.75 14.48 11.05
C GLU A 112 7.65 14.39 12.13
N ASN A 113 7.65 13.29 12.92
CA ASN A 113 6.69 13.04 14.00
C ASN A 113 5.23 13.11 13.52
N LEU A 114 4.92 12.47 12.38
CA LEU A 114 3.60 12.49 11.76
C LEU A 114 2.64 11.42 12.28
N PHE A 115 3.12 10.44 13.04
CA PHE A 115 2.32 9.28 13.44
C PHE A 115 2.15 9.17 14.96
N GLU A 116 1.02 8.61 15.38
CA GLU A 116 0.80 8.15 16.75
C GLU A 116 1.55 6.86 17.03
N LYS A 117 1.95 6.66 18.28
CA LYS A 117 2.41 5.33 18.73
C LYS A 117 1.23 4.38 18.79
N LEU A 118 1.43 3.17 18.27
CA LEU A 118 0.44 2.11 18.34
C LEU A 118 0.40 1.49 19.73
N ASP A 119 -0.78 1.15 20.22
CA ASP A 119 -0.90 0.31 21.42
C ASP A 119 -0.75 -1.17 21.02
N LEU A 120 0.49 -1.66 21.04
CA LEU A 120 0.81 -3.04 20.69
C LEU A 120 0.25 -4.07 21.68
N ARG A 121 -0.40 -3.65 22.78
CA ARG A 121 -1.17 -4.55 23.65
C ARG A 121 -2.56 -4.83 23.09
N ALA A 122 -3.09 -3.88 22.30
CA ALA A 122 -4.38 -4.01 21.61
C ALA A 122 -4.26 -4.67 20.23
N ILE A 123 -3.03 -4.85 19.71
CA ILE A 123 -2.76 -5.42 18.38
C ILE A 123 -1.96 -6.72 18.56
N ASP A 124 -2.53 -7.86 18.12
CA ASP A 124 -1.81 -9.14 18.15
C ASP A 124 -0.80 -9.24 17.01
N VAL A 125 0.46 -8.99 17.35
CA VAL A 125 1.60 -9.05 16.41
C VAL A 125 2.43 -10.33 16.54
N LYS A 126 2.03 -11.33 17.34
CA LYS A 126 2.82 -12.55 17.62
C LYS A 126 3.16 -13.36 16.38
N LYS A 127 2.32 -13.28 15.34
CA LYS A 127 2.51 -14.00 14.08
C LYS A 127 3.12 -13.15 12.96
N ILE A 128 3.36 -11.86 13.25
CA ILE A 128 4.04 -10.94 12.35
C ILE A 128 5.55 -11.03 12.62
N ASP A 129 6.35 -10.99 11.53
CA ASP A 129 7.81 -10.92 11.69
C ASP A 129 8.19 -9.65 12.46
N PRO A 130 9.00 -9.73 13.54
CA PRO A 130 9.38 -8.55 14.33
C PRO A 130 9.98 -7.40 13.51
N ARG A 131 10.60 -7.68 12.38
CA ARG A 131 11.10 -6.65 11.45
C ARG A 131 10.00 -5.76 10.91
N TYR A 132 8.77 -6.22 10.90
CA TYR A 132 7.59 -5.50 10.39
C TYR A 132 6.69 -4.95 11.50
N VAL A 133 7.24 -4.83 12.73
CA VAL A 133 6.55 -4.19 13.86
C VAL A 133 7.43 -3.07 14.39
N ILE A 134 6.91 -1.86 14.37
CA ILE A 134 7.57 -0.67 14.92
C ILE A 134 6.57 0.14 15.76
N ASP A 135 7.06 1.06 16.57
CA ASP A 135 6.22 1.85 17.50
C ASP A 135 5.01 2.54 16.84
N VAL A 136 5.14 2.95 15.58
CA VAL A 136 4.14 3.76 14.88
C VAL A 136 3.46 3.05 13.71
N GLY A 137 3.76 1.78 13.47
CA GLY A 137 3.19 1.05 12.34
C GLY A 137 3.41 -0.44 12.40
N VAL A 138 2.56 -1.18 11.70
CA VAL A 138 2.75 -2.62 11.46
C VAL A 138 2.65 -2.89 9.96
N GLY A 139 3.66 -3.58 9.43
CA GLY A 139 3.67 -4.04 8.05
C GLY A 139 2.54 -5.04 7.82
N HIS A 140 1.77 -4.83 6.76
CA HIS A 140 0.58 -5.65 6.52
C HIS A 140 0.56 -6.35 5.16
N LYS A 141 1.32 -5.85 4.20
CA LYS A 141 1.47 -6.50 2.90
C LYS A 141 2.84 -6.23 2.30
N ALA A 142 3.47 -7.29 1.83
CA ALA A 142 4.73 -7.21 1.09
C ALA A 142 4.45 -7.17 -0.42
N TRP A 143 5.27 -6.42 -1.14
CA TRP A 143 5.30 -6.43 -2.60
C TRP A 143 6.75 -6.43 -3.08
N SER A 144 6.98 -6.81 -4.33
CA SER A 144 8.34 -6.87 -4.87
C SER A 144 8.44 -6.16 -6.20
N THR A 145 9.57 -5.50 -6.43
CA THR A 145 10.03 -5.13 -7.77
C THR A 145 10.77 -6.31 -8.38
N LEU A 146 10.36 -6.73 -9.57
CA LEU A 146 10.88 -7.89 -10.28
C LEU A 146 11.43 -7.53 -11.66
N LEU A 147 12.39 -8.30 -12.12
CA LEU A 147 12.74 -8.38 -13.53
C LEU A 147 11.55 -8.98 -14.27
N SER A 148 11.02 -8.24 -15.22
CA SER A 148 9.85 -8.62 -16.00
C SER A 148 10.20 -8.66 -17.49
N TYR A 149 9.64 -9.64 -18.23
CA TYR A 149 10.02 -9.88 -19.60
C TYR A 149 8.85 -10.29 -20.50
N SER A 150 9.02 -10.03 -21.80
CA SER A 150 8.08 -10.47 -22.84
C SER A 150 8.30 -11.94 -23.18
N THR A 151 7.25 -12.77 -23.05
CA THR A 151 7.28 -14.19 -23.47
C THR A 151 7.13 -14.38 -24.97
N ARG A 152 6.93 -13.28 -25.73
CA ARG A 152 7.07 -13.32 -27.20
C ARG A 152 8.52 -13.51 -27.61
N LYS A 153 9.45 -12.95 -26.85
CA LYS A 153 10.90 -13.02 -27.13
C LYS A 153 11.61 -14.08 -26.31
N TYR A 154 11.27 -14.20 -25.03
CA TYR A 154 11.92 -15.10 -24.10
C TYR A 154 10.96 -16.17 -23.62
N THR A 155 11.32 -17.43 -23.82
CA THR A 155 10.58 -18.56 -23.27
C THR A 155 10.96 -18.77 -21.80
N SER A 156 10.15 -19.53 -21.07
CA SER A 156 10.51 -19.97 -19.72
C SER A 156 11.86 -20.69 -19.74
N GLY A 157 12.79 -20.26 -18.90
CA GLY A 157 14.15 -20.79 -18.82
C GLY A 157 15.17 -20.11 -19.73
N ASN A 158 14.78 -19.35 -20.74
CA ASN A 158 15.69 -18.64 -21.65
C ASN A 158 15.57 -17.10 -21.57
N HIS A 159 15.18 -16.58 -20.44
CA HIS A 159 15.14 -15.15 -20.12
C HIS A 159 16.29 -14.78 -19.18
N PRO A 160 16.65 -13.49 -19.04
CA PRO A 160 17.60 -13.05 -18.03
C PRO A 160 17.14 -13.44 -16.63
N LYS A 161 17.98 -14.11 -15.83
CA LYS A 161 17.67 -14.60 -14.49
C LYS A 161 18.28 -13.78 -13.37
N THR A 162 19.11 -12.82 -13.73
CA THR A 162 19.79 -11.92 -12.79
C THR A 162 19.83 -10.52 -13.35
N TRP A 163 20.08 -9.54 -12.50
CA TRP A 163 20.29 -8.17 -12.99
C TRP A 163 21.58 -8.04 -13.81
N ALA A 164 22.60 -8.85 -13.53
CA ALA A 164 23.79 -8.92 -14.38
C ALA A 164 23.42 -9.34 -15.82
N GLU A 165 22.57 -10.34 -15.98
CA GLU A 165 22.06 -10.74 -17.29
C GLU A 165 21.11 -9.71 -17.91
N PHE A 166 20.31 -9.01 -17.12
CA PHE A 166 19.51 -7.88 -17.61
C PHE A 166 20.40 -6.76 -18.17
N TYR A 167 21.59 -6.55 -17.62
CA TYR A 167 22.56 -5.55 -18.07
C TYR A 167 23.43 -6.05 -19.22
N ASP A 168 23.52 -7.36 -19.46
CA ASP A 168 24.28 -7.95 -20.57
C ASP A 168 23.49 -7.82 -21.88
N VAL A 169 23.74 -6.72 -22.58
CA VAL A 169 23.05 -6.39 -23.84
C VAL A 169 23.51 -7.24 -25.01
N GLN A 170 24.67 -7.90 -24.90
CA GLN A 170 25.18 -8.81 -25.92
C GLN A 170 24.54 -10.20 -25.81
N LYS A 171 24.47 -10.76 -24.60
CA LYS A 171 23.83 -12.05 -24.34
C LYS A 171 22.32 -11.98 -24.49
N PHE A 172 21.71 -10.88 -24.02
CA PHE A 172 20.28 -10.64 -24.09
C PHE A 172 19.96 -9.36 -24.86
N PRO A 173 20.07 -9.37 -26.20
CA PRO A 173 19.68 -8.22 -27.03
C PRO A 173 18.17 -7.97 -26.88
N ALA A 174 17.80 -6.82 -26.33
CA ALA A 174 16.41 -6.50 -25.98
C ALA A 174 16.16 -5.02 -25.94
N VAL A 175 14.92 -4.62 -26.21
CA VAL A 175 14.43 -3.29 -25.90
C VAL A 175 14.07 -3.23 -24.42
N ARG A 176 14.76 -2.35 -23.68
CA ARG A 176 14.64 -2.21 -22.21
C ARG A 176 13.87 -0.98 -21.82
N CYS A 177 13.15 -1.11 -20.73
CA CYS A 177 12.46 -0.02 -20.07
C CYS A 177 12.76 -0.12 -18.55
N MET A 178 13.08 0.99 -17.91
CA MET A 178 13.40 1.04 -16.47
C MET A 178 12.68 2.22 -15.79
N ARG A 179 12.57 2.15 -14.49
CA ARG A 179 11.96 3.22 -13.70
C ARG A 179 12.86 4.47 -13.68
N ALA A 180 12.28 5.65 -13.87
CA ALA A 180 12.98 6.93 -13.77
C ALA A 180 13.10 7.39 -12.29
N ALA A 181 13.66 6.55 -11.43
CA ALA A 181 13.82 6.80 -10.00
C ALA A 181 15.10 6.16 -9.49
N ALA A 182 15.70 6.71 -8.44
CA ALA A 182 16.81 6.07 -7.73
C ALA A 182 16.35 4.81 -6.97
N PHE A 183 15.12 4.86 -6.48
CA PHE A 183 14.45 3.76 -5.79
C PHE A 183 14.48 2.49 -6.65
N ASP A 184 14.94 1.40 -6.08
CA ASP A 184 15.23 0.10 -6.68
C ASP A 184 16.42 0.08 -7.65
N ASN A 185 16.60 1.10 -8.49
CA ASN A 185 17.64 1.09 -9.51
C ASN A 185 19.06 1.10 -8.94
N LEU A 186 19.26 1.64 -7.73
CA LEU A 186 20.58 1.61 -7.07
C LEU A 186 20.94 0.19 -6.66
N GLU A 187 20.01 -0.55 -6.04
CA GLU A 187 20.20 -1.97 -5.68
C GLU A 187 20.34 -2.85 -6.92
N ILE A 188 19.48 -2.63 -7.91
CA ILE A 188 19.55 -3.34 -9.19
C ILE A 188 20.94 -3.18 -9.82
N ALA A 189 21.49 -1.96 -9.83
CA ALA A 189 22.82 -1.70 -10.38
C ALA A 189 23.92 -2.40 -9.58
N LEU A 190 23.86 -2.37 -8.25
CA LEU A 190 24.86 -3.07 -7.43
C LEU A 190 24.77 -4.59 -7.59
N MET A 191 23.56 -5.16 -7.66
CA MET A 191 23.37 -6.58 -7.95
C MET A 191 23.86 -6.94 -9.35
N ALA A 192 23.65 -6.07 -10.34
CA ALA A 192 24.18 -6.25 -11.69
C ALA A 192 25.72 -6.22 -11.74
N ASP A 193 26.36 -5.50 -10.82
CA ASP A 193 27.80 -5.44 -10.65
C ASP A 193 28.37 -6.54 -9.72
N GLY A 194 27.53 -7.52 -9.35
CA GLY A 194 27.93 -8.70 -8.59
C GLY A 194 28.02 -8.49 -7.08
N VAL A 195 27.48 -7.40 -6.54
CA VAL A 195 27.43 -7.18 -5.09
C VAL A 195 26.43 -8.16 -4.45
N PRO A 196 26.83 -8.99 -3.48
CA PRO A 196 25.93 -9.94 -2.82
C PRO A 196 24.95 -9.20 -1.89
N PHE A 197 23.78 -9.79 -1.61
CA PHE A 197 22.68 -9.17 -0.86
C PHE A 197 23.09 -8.59 0.50
N ASP A 198 23.96 -9.31 1.23
CA ASP A 198 24.45 -8.89 2.55
C ASP A 198 25.44 -7.73 2.51
N LYS A 199 25.85 -7.28 1.30
CA LYS A 199 26.76 -6.17 1.05
C LYS A 199 26.15 -5.01 0.27
N ILE A 200 24.86 -5.09 -0.05
CA ILE A 200 24.14 -4.00 -0.77
C ILE A 200 24.07 -2.73 0.09
N TYR A 201 23.77 -2.91 1.38
CA TYR A 201 23.64 -1.76 2.30
C TYR A 201 24.85 -1.63 3.24
N PRO A 202 25.28 -0.39 3.51
CA PRO A 202 24.78 0.86 2.92
C PRO A 202 25.10 0.95 1.43
N ILE A 203 24.16 1.48 0.63
CA ILE A 203 24.33 1.58 -0.82
C ILE A 203 25.52 2.48 -1.17
N ASP A 204 26.46 1.95 -1.95
CA ASP A 204 27.50 2.74 -2.65
C ASP A 204 26.86 3.45 -3.85
N VAL A 205 26.36 4.66 -3.60
CA VAL A 205 25.62 5.46 -4.59
C VAL A 205 26.47 5.78 -5.81
N ASP A 206 27.78 6.07 -5.63
CA ASP A 206 28.68 6.41 -6.73
C ASP A 206 28.89 5.21 -7.65
N ARG A 207 29.15 4.04 -7.07
CA ARG A 207 29.26 2.77 -7.79
C ARG A 207 27.98 2.44 -8.55
N ALA A 208 26.82 2.59 -7.89
CA ALA A 208 25.51 2.31 -8.51
C ALA A 208 25.30 3.19 -9.75
N PHE A 209 25.51 4.51 -9.67
CA PHE A 209 25.38 5.39 -10.84
C PHE A 209 26.39 5.10 -11.94
N LYS A 210 27.63 4.71 -11.61
CA LYS A 210 28.63 4.28 -12.59
C LYS A 210 28.14 3.05 -13.34
N VAL A 211 27.55 2.09 -12.63
CA VAL A 211 26.98 0.88 -13.24
C VAL A 211 25.75 1.20 -14.09
N MET A 212 24.84 2.04 -13.58
CA MET A 212 23.66 2.49 -14.32
C MET A 212 24.03 3.21 -15.62
N SER A 213 25.14 3.94 -15.65
CA SER A 213 25.62 4.62 -16.86
C SER A 213 26.01 3.66 -17.98
N ARG A 214 26.34 2.38 -17.68
CA ARG A 214 26.60 1.35 -18.68
C ARG A 214 25.33 0.92 -19.41
N ILE A 215 24.20 0.84 -18.71
CA ILE A 215 22.94 0.40 -19.31
C ILE A 215 22.12 1.56 -19.89
N LYS A 216 22.34 2.81 -19.45
CA LYS A 216 21.58 4.00 -19.86
C LYS A 216 21.38 4.11 -21.37
N PRO A 217 22.39 3.94 -22.24
CA PRO A 217 22.23 4.01 -23.69
C PRO A 217 21.33 2.91 -24.29
N HIS A 218 21.08 1.84 -23.54
CA HIS A 218 20.30 0.66 -23.94
C HIS A 218 18.90 0.64 -23.34
N VAL A 219 18.53 1.67 -22.58
CA VAL A 219 17.17 1.85 -22.04
C VAL A 219 16.40 2.81 -22.93
N ARG A 220 15.40 2.28 -23.63
CA ARG A 220 14.57 3.07 -24.56
C ARG A 220 13.65 4.04 -23.83
N VAL A 221 13.09 3.61 -22.67
CA VAL A 221 12.12 4.40 -21.90
C VAL A 221 12.47 4.36 -20.42
N TRP A 222 12.60 5.53 -19.83
CA TRP A 222 12.66 5.72 -18.38
C TRP A 222 11.25 6.12 -17.90
N TRP A 223 10.52 5.15 -17.38
CA TRP A 223 9.12 5.34 -17.00
C TRP A 223 8.95 5.99 -15.62
N THR A 224 7.87 6.76 -15.47
CA THR A 224 7.51 7.44 -14.22
C THR A 224 6.19 6.94 -13.62
N VAL A 225 5.36 6.28 -14.45
CA VAL A 225 4.03 5.77 -14.07
C VAL A 225 3.95 4.30 -14.47
N ASP A 226 3.55 3.44 -13.55
CA ASP A 226 3.50 1.98 -13.70
C ASP A 226 2.65 1.50 -14.90
N ALA A 227 1.67 2.29 -15.35
CA ALA A 227 0.86 1.94 -16.51
C ALA A 227 1.66 1.95 -17.82
N GLN A 228 2.71 2.77 -17.91
CA GLN A 228 3.52 2.91 -19.14
C GLN A 228 4.25 1.61 -19.52
N PRO A 229 5.08 0.98 -18.64
CA PRO A 229 5.75 -0.27 -19.00
C PRO A 229 4.75 -1.43 -19.18
N VAL A 230 3.59 -1.42 -18.52
CA VAL A 230 2.53 -2.41 -18.75
C VAL A 230 2.01 -2.32 -20.19
N GLN A 231 1.69 -1.10 -20.65
CA GLN A 231 1.22 -0.89 -22.01
C GLN A 231 2.27 -1.30 -23.04
N LEU A 232 3.52 -0.85 -22.84
CA LEU A 232 4.63 -1.14 -23.77
C LEU A 232 4.92 -2.66 -23.88
N LEU A 233 4.81 -3.42 -22.78
CA LEU A 233 4.90 -4.89 -22.80
C LEU A 233 3.72 -5.52 -23.56
N THR A 234 2.51 -5.03 -23.32
CA THR A 234 1.28 -5.52 -23.96
C THR A 234 1.36 -5.33 -25.47
N ASP A 235 1.81 -4.18 -25.92
CA ASP A 235 1.95 -3.84 -27.34
C ASP A 235 3.17 -4.51 -28.00
N GLY A 236 4.10 -5.06 -27.20
CA GLY A 236 5.34 -5.71 -27.68
C GLY A 236 6.41 -4.70 -28.10
N GLU A 237 6.33 -3.47 -27.60
CA GLU A 237 7.32 -2.41 -27.87
C GLU A 237 8.58 -2.53 -27.02
N ILE A 238 8.49 -3.26 -25.90
CA ILE A 238 9.63 -3.57 -25.04
C ILE A 238 9.70 -5.07 -24.73
N ASP A 239 10.91 -5.53 -24.44
CA ASP A 239 11.18 -6.93 -24.12
C ASP A 239 11.47 -7.16 -22.64
N LEU A 240 12.12 -6.20 -21.98
CA LEU A 240 12.58 -6.28 -20.58
C LEU A 240 12.22 -5.00 -19.81
N THR A 241 11.77 -5.16 -18.58
CA THR A 241 11.49 -4.01 -17.70
C THR A 241 11.58 -4.37 -16.22
N THR A 242 11.49 -3.35 -15.37
CA THR A 242 11.23 -3.49 -13.92
C THR A 242 9.75 -3.24 -13.65
N LEU A 243 9.05 -4.16 -12.97
CA LEU A 243 7.66 -3.99 -12.55
C LEU A 243 7.40 -4.59 -11.17
N SER A 244 6.35 -4.12 -10.50
CA SER A 244 5.89 -4.80 -9.30
C SER A 244 5.30 -6.18 -9.64
N ALA A 245 5.53 -7.16 -8.75
CA ALA A 245 4.98 -8.51 -8.89
C ALA A 245 3.47 -8.49 -9.14
N ALA A 246 2.72 -7.65 -8.42
CA ALA A 246 1.28 -7.53 -8.57
C ALA A 246 0.86 -7.10 -9.99
N ARG A 247 1.61 -6.19 -10.61
CA ARG A 247 1.32 -5.71 -11.97
C ARG A 247 1.61 -6.77 -13.03
N ILE A 248 2.79 -7.37 -13.00
CA ILE A 248 3.18 -8.35 -14.04
C ILE A 248 2.34 -9.63 -13.94
N ILE A 249 2.00 -10.07 -12.73
CA ILE A 249 1.15 -11.25 -12.53
C ILE A 249 -0.28 -10.97 -12.97
N ALA A 250 -0.84 -9.77 -12.67
CA ALA A 250 -2.16 -9.39 -13.17
C ALA A 250 -2.18 -9.33 -14.70
N LEU A 251 -1.15 -8.74 -15.31
CA LEU A 251 -0.99 -8.67 -16.76
C LEU A 251 -0.96 -10.05 -17.41
N ARG A 252 -0.20 -10.98 -16.83
CA ARG A 252 -0.10 -12.36 -17.30
C ARG A 252 -1.40 -13.14 -17.10
N ASP A 253 -1.93 -13.15 -15.86
CA ASP A 253 -2.97 -14.11 -15.45
C ASP A 253 -4.40 -13.61 -15.73
N LYS A 254 -4.64 -12.29 -15.67
CA LYS A 254 -5.97 -11.69 -15.87
C LYS A 254 -6.17 -11.13 -17.27
N GLU A 255 -5.13 -10.57 -17.87
CA GLU A 255 -5.20 -9.94 -19.19
C GLU A 255 -4.65 -10.84 -20.30
N GLY A 256 -4.05 -11.99 -19.95
CA GLY A 256 -3.53 -12.96 -20.92
C GLY A 256 -2.35 -12.45 -21.75
N ALA A 257 -1.67 -11.42 -21.27
CA ALA A 257 -0.53 -10.83 -22.01
C ALA A 257 0.66 -11.80 -22.09
N LYS A 258 1.43 -11.64 -23.15
CA LYS A 258 2.64 -12.43 -23.39
C LYS A 258 3.82 -11.86 -22.57
N ALA A 259 3.70 -11.95 -21.24
CA ALA A 259 4.67 -11.41 -20.29
C ALA A 259 4.81 -12.31 -19.06
N ASP A 260 5.97 -12.30 -18.40
CA ASP A 260 6.23 -13.02 -17.15
C ASP A 260 7.36 -12.32 -16.36
N CYS A 261 7.72 -12.86 -15.21
CA CYS A 261 8.73 -12.27 -14.32
C CYS A 261 9.68 -13.32 -13.74
N GLU A 262 10.83 -12.83 -13.27
CA GLU A 262 11.83 -13.61 -12.54
C GLU A 262 11.88 -13.17 -11.09
N TRP A 263 11.77 -14.12 -10.16
CA TRP A 263 11.82 -13.85 -8.72
C TRP A 263 13.24 -13.71 -8.18
N ASN A 264 14.22 -14.28 -8.88
CA ASN A 264 15.61 -14.19 -8.46
C ASN A 264 16.10 -12.75 -8.49
N GLN A 265 16.69 -12.31 -7.39
CA GLN A 265 17.13 -10.93 -7.17
C GLN A 265 16.00 -9.88 -7.19
N GLY A 266 14.75 -10.28 -6.97
CA GLY A 266 13.68 -9.34 -6.69
C GLY A 266 13.97 -8.48 -5.46
N ILE A 267 13.32 -7.34 -5.32
CA ILE A 267 13.47 -6.44 -4.18
C ILE A 267 12.14 -6.38 -3.43
N VAL A 268 12.14 -6.82 -2.17
CA VAL A 268 10.94 -6.86 -1.32
C VAL A 268 10.77 -5.56 -0.57
N HIS A 269 9.59 -5.00 -0.65
CA HIS A 269 9.14 -3.81 0.07
C HIS A 269 7.95 -4.13 0.96
N MET A 270 7.63 -3.20 1.87
CA MET A 270 6.54 -3.33 2.81
C MET A 270 5.62 -2.11 2.76
N ASP A 271 4.31 -2.35 2.83
CA ASP A 271 3.34 -1.33 3.15
C ASP A 271 2.85 -1.52 4.59
N TRP A 272 2.55 -0.40 5.24
CA TRP A 272 2.34 -0.30 6.68
C TRP A 272 1.00 0.34 6.99
N TRP A 273 0.29 -0.21 7.95
CA TRP A 273 -0.79 0.52 8.60
C TRP A 273 -0.22 1.44 9.67
N THR A 274 -0.54 2.72 9.56
CA THR A 274 -0.13 3.78 10.47
C THR A 274 -1.32 4.60 10.91
N VAL A 275 -1.20 5.28 12.06
CA VAL A 275 -2.21 6.21 12.58
C VAL A 275 -1.63 7.62 12.56
N PRO A 276 -2.19 8.56 11.81
CA PRO A 276 -1.72 9.95 11.80
C PRO A 276 -1.79 10.57 13.19
N ARG A 277 -0.82 11.37 13.55
CA ARG A 277 -0.87 12.13 14.82
C ARG A 277 -2.02 13.10 14.79
N GLY A 278 -2.89 13.02 15.81
CA GLY A 278 -4.12 13.80 15.89
C GLY A 278 -5.34 13.13 15.25
N ALA A 279 -5.24 11.84 14.86
CA ALA A 279 -6.39 11.06 14.39
C ALA A 279 -7.53 11.06 15.41
N LYS A 280 -8.76 11.15 14.92
CA LYS A 280 -9.97 11.37 15.75
C LYS A 280 -10.46 10.07 16.39
N ASN A 281 -10.25 8.92 15.75
CA ASN A 281 -10.73 7.61 16.22
C ASN A 281 -9.57 6.61 16.38
N LYS A 282 -8.67 6.89 17.33
CA LYS A 282 -7.50 6.03 17.61
C LYS A 282 -7.89 4.63 18.06
N GLU A 283 -8.96 4.49 18.86
CA GLU A 283 -9.42 3.18 19.32
C GLU A 283 -9.93 2.33 18.15
N GLY A 284 -10.74 2.88 17.26
CA GLY A 284 -11.18 2.22 16.05
C GLY A 284 -10.02 1.88 15.11
N ALA A 285 -9.01 2.74 15.05
CA ALA A 285 -7.78 2.48 14.28
C ALA A 285 -7.02 1.26 14.80
N MET A 286 -6.84 1.11 16.12
CA MET A 286 -6.20 -0.08 16.72
C MET A 286 -7.02 -1.35 16.46
N GLN A 287 -8.36 -1.28 16.59
CA GLN A 287 -9.24 -2.41 16.28
C GLN A 287 -9.14 -2.81 14.82
N PHE A 288 -9.13 -1.86 13.88
CA PHE A 288 -8.97 -2.12 12.46
C PHE A 288 -7.61 -2.76 12.14
N ILE A 289 -6.52 -2.17 12.65
CA ILE A 289 -5.17 -2.72 12.43
C ILE A 289 -5.08 -4.14 12.98
N ASN A 290 -5.57 -4.38 14.20
CA ASN A 290 -5.59 -5.74 14.78
C ASN A 290 -6.39 -6.73 13.94
N TYR A 291 -7.53 -6.31 13.38
CA TYR A 291 -8.35 -7.15 12.52
C TYR A 291 -7.63 -7.54 11.22
N VAL A 292 -7.10 -6.56 10.49
CA VAL A 292 -6.49 -6.79 9.18
C VAL A 292 -5.16 -7.56 9.25
N LEU A 293 -4.53 -7.63 10.43
CA LEU A 293 -3.32 -8.44 10.66
C LEU A 293 -3.61 -9.91 10.95
N GLN A 294 -4.88 -10.31 11.08
CA GLN A 294 -5.23 -11.72 11.27
C GLN A 294 -4.97 -12.54 10.00
N ALA A 295 -4.77 -13.85 10.18
CA ALA A 295 -4.44 -14.76 9.08
C ALA A 295 -5.51 -14.78 7.97
N LYS A 296 -6.79 -14.85 8.33
CA LYS A 296 -7.89 -14.93 7.35
C LYS A 296 -8.02 -13.67 6.48
N PRO A 297 -8.09 -12.46 7.04
CA PRO A 297 -8.10 -11.23 6.24
C PRO A 297 -6.87 -11.12 5.31
N GLN A 298 -5.67 -11.40 5.81
CA GLN A 298 -4.47 -11.32 4.98
C GLN A 298 -4.46 -12.37 3.86
N ALA A 299 -4.90 -13.60 4.11
CA ALA A 299 -5.06 -14.60 3.08
C ALA A 299 -6.11 -14.17 2.05
N ALA A 300 -7.25 -13.60 2.49
CA ALA A 300 -8.27 -13.07 1.59
C ALA A 300 -7.72 -11.96 0.68
N MET A 301 -6.86 -11.08 1.22
CA MET A 301 -6.17 -10.05 0.42
C MET A 301 -5.24 -10.66 -0.62
N SER A 302 -4.43 -11.65 -0.24
CA SER A 302 -3.48 -12.31 -1.14
C SER A 302 -4.17 -13.08 -2.27
N ASN A 303 -5.40 -13.58 -2.04
CA ASN A 303 -6.23 -14.21 -3.07
C ASN A 303 -6.78 -13.20 -4.10
N GLN A 304 -6.91 -11.92 -3.74
CA GLN A 304 -7.40 -10.87 -4.64
C GLN A 304 -6.27 -10.27 -5.49
N VAL A 305 -5.14 -9.97 -4.84
CA VAL A 305 -3.97 -9.34 -5.45
C VAL A 305 -2.73 -10.03 -4.89
N PRO A 306 -1.69 -10.32 -5.69
CA PRO A 306 -0.50 -11.05 -5.26
C PRO A 306 0.42 -10.20 -4.37
N PHE A 307 -0.11 -9.73 -3.25
CA PHE A 307 0.64 -9.17 -2.13
C PHE A 307 0.93 -10.25 -1.10
N GLY A 308 2.17 -10.29 -0.62
CA GLY A 308 2.58 -11.25 0.40
C GLY A 308 2.02 -10.89 1.78
N PRO A 309 1.36 -11.82 2.48
CA PRO A 309 0.92 -11.59 3.84
C PRO A 309 2.12 -11.48 4.79
N THR A 310 1.97 -10.69 5.86
CA THR A 310 2.98 -10.57 6.92
C THR A 310 2.69 -11.51 8.09
N ASN A 311 1.45 -11.95 8.24
CA ASN A 311 1.07 -12.99 9.19
C ASN A 311 1.45 -14.37 8.63
N ARG A 312 2.33 -15.07 9.35
CA ARG A 312 2.86 -16.37 8.91
C ARG A 312 1.79 -17.44 8.75
N ASP A 313 0.75 -17.41 9.58
CA ASP A 313 -0.33 -18.39 9.51
C ASP A 313 -1.22 -18.19 8.28
N ALA A 314 -1.22 -17.00 7.68
CA ALA A 314 -1.97 -16.72 6.44
C ALA A 314 -1.45 -17.53 5.25
N LEU A 315 -0.15 -17.85 5.20
CA LEU A 315 0.42 -18.67 4.12
C LEU A 315 -0.18 -20.07 4.07
N GLY A 316 -0.50 -20.65 5.23
CA GLY A 316 -1.15 -21.98 5.33
C GLY A 316 -2.61 -22.01 4.90
N LEU A 317 -3.23 -20.85 4.63
CA LEU A 317 -4.61 -20.72 4.15
C LEU A 317 -4.69 -20.51 2.63
N LEU A 318 -3.55 -20.48 1.95
CA LEU A 318 -3.47 -20.16 0.52
C LEU A 318 -3.21 -21.41 -0.32
N GLU A 319 -3.84 -21.45 -1.49
CA GLU A 319 -3.59 -22.49 -2.47
C GLU A 319 -2.18 -22.38 -3.07
N PRO A 320 -1.54 -23.51 -3.47
CA PRO A 320 -0.19 -23.52 -4.02
C PRO A 320 0.02 -22.58 -5.23
N GLN A 321 -1.01 -22.42 -6.08
CA GLN A 321 -0.96 -21.51 -7.23
C GLN A 321 -0.92 -20.04 -6.84
N VAL A 322 -1.49 -19.68 -5.69
CA VAL A 322 -1.41 -18.32 -5.14
C VAL A 322 -0.02 -18.11 -4.51
N LEU A 323 0.40 -19.06 -3.66
CA LEU A 323 1.69 -18.99 -2.94
C LEU A 323 2.88 -18.75 -3.87
N LYS A 324 2.98 -19.45 -5.02
CA LYS A 324 4.09 -19.27 -5.98
C LYS A 324 4.22 -17.84 -6.51
N ASN A 325 3.15 -17.06 -6.43
CA ASN A 325 3.06 -15.70 -6.92
C ASN A 325 3.23 -14.64 -5.81
N LEU A 326 3.60 -15.04 -4.59
CA LEU A 326 3.71 -14.11 -3.46
C LEU A 326 5.16 -13.78 -3.10
N PRO A 327 5.47 -12.51 -2.81
CA PRO A 327 6.78 -12.09 -2.33
C PRO A 327 7.26 -12.83 -1.08
N THR A 328 6.33 -13.12 -0.16
CA THR A 328 6.62 -13.73 1.15
C THR A 328 6.52 -15.25 1.15
N SER A 329 6.25 -15.90 0.01
CA SER A 329 6.38 -17.35 -0.04
C SER A 329 7.83 -17.75 0.25
N PRO A 330 8.07 -18.85 0.99
CA PRO A 330 9.43 -19.22 1.40
C PRO A 330 10.43 -19.34 0.23
N ASP A 331 9.95 -19.85 -0.91
CA ASP A 331 10.80 -20.03 -2.08
C ASP A 331 11.14 -18.72 -2.79
N ASN A 332 10.21 -17.77 -2.84
CA ASN A 332 10.49 -16.47 -3.44
C ASN A 332 11.32 -15.60 -2.50
N LEU A 333 10.95 -15.56 -1.21
CA LEU A 333 11.60 -14.66 -0.24
C LEU A 333 13.11 -14.91 -0.11
N LYS A 334 13.54 -16.18 -0.12
CA LYS A 334 14.98 -16.55 -0.02
C LYS A 334 15.82 -16.09 -1.20
N ARG A 335 15.19 -15.75 -2.34
CA ARG A 335 15.85 -15.33 -3.58
C ARG A 335 15.85 -13.83 -3.80
N GLN A 336 15.28 -13.07 -2.86
CA GLN A 336 15.06 -11.64 -2.98
C GLN A 336 15.86 -10.85 -1.95
N LEU A 337 16.24 -9.64 -2.31
CA LEU A 337 16.76 -8.63 -1.40
C LEU A 337 15.60 -8.02 -0.62
N VAL A 338 15.71 -7.93 0.68
CA VAL A 338 14.78 -7.12 1.49
C VAL A 338 15.32 -5.69 1.54
N SER A 339 14.54 -4.74 1.09
CA SER A 339 14.89 -3.32 1.05
C SER A 339 15.21 -2.79 2.46
N ASP A 340 16.33 -2.06 2.61
CA ASP A 340 16.67 -1.38 3.87
C ASP A 340 15.99 0.00 3.94
N ARG A 341 14.90 0.00 4.64
CA ARG A 341 14.07 1.17 4.90
C ARG A 341 14.78 2.30 5.66
N ASN A 342 15.76 1.95 6.56
CA ASN A 342 16.51 2.97 7.32
C ASN A 342 17.42 3.74 6.37
N TRP A 343 18.11 3.02 5.47
CA TRP A 343 18.91 3.65 4.45
C TRP A 343 18.09 4.61 3.57
N TYR A 344 16.93 4.18 3.10
CA TYR A 344 16.03 5.01 2.29
C TYR A 344 15.51 6.23 3.05
N ALA A 345 15.17 6.08 4.32
CA ALA A 345 14.74 7.18 5.16
C ALA A 345 15.74 8.33 5.19
N GLU A 346 17.03 8.02 5.17
CA GLU A 346 18.10 9.01 5.27
C GLU A 346 18.56 9.53 3.91
N ASN A 347 18.53 8.71 2.88
CA ASN A 347 19.25 8.95 1.63
C ASN A 347 18.36 9.16 0.41
N LEU A 348 17.07 8.74 0.43
CA LEU A 348 16.23 8.72 -0.77
C LEU A 348 16.14 10.09 -1.46
N THR A 349 15.91 11.16 -0.71
CA THR A 349 15.77 12.51 -1.30
C THR A 349 16.98 12.90 -2.11
N LYS A 350 18.20 12.74 -1.54
CA LYS A 350 19.46 13.04 -2.23
C LYS A 350 19.69 12.13 -3.43
N ALA A 351 19.35 10.84 -3.29
CA ALA A 351 19.49 9.89 -4.37
C ALA A 351 18.56 10.21 -5.55
N GLU A 352 17.31 10.62 -5.28
CA GLU A 352 16.35 11.03 -6.31
C GLU A 352 16.74 12.35 -7.00
N GLU A 353 17.27 13.30 -6.26
CA GLU A 353 17.83 14.55 -6.85
C GLU A 353 18.98 14.22 -7.81
N ARG A 354 19.89 13.33 -7.39
CA ARG A 354 20.99 12.86 -8.23
C ARG A 354 20.48 12.09 -9.45
N MET A 355 19.45 11.25 -9.28
CA MET A 355 18.84 10.51 -10.40
C MET A 355 18.26 11.45 -11.46
N LYS A 356 17.56 12.50 -11.03
CA LYS A 356 17.03 13.52 -11.97
C LYS A 356 18.15 14.18 -12.77
N ALA A 357 19.23 14.60 -12.11
CA ALA A 357 20.39 15.20 -12.77
C ALA A 357 21.07 14.21 -13.72
N TRP A 358 21.24 12.95 -13.30
CA TRP A 358 21.84 11.90 -14.12
C TRP A 358 20.98 11.53 -15.35
N LEU A 359 19.65 11.54 -15.25
CA LEU A 359 18.78 11.29 -16.41
C LEU A 359 18.92 12.37 -17.48
N LEU A 360 19.20 13.61 -17.08
CA LEU A 360 19.36 14.75 -17.99
C LEU A 360 20.76 14.85 -18.60
N SER A 361 21.79 14.20 -18.04
CA SER A 361 23.14 14.14 -18.56
C SER A 361 23.26 13.08 -19.67
#